data_1ff8565c4b0117651b93283640b3686d
#
_entry.id   1ff8565c4b0117651b93283640b3686d
#
_cell.length_a   1.000
_cell.length_b   1.000
_cell.length_c   1.000
_cell.angle_alpha   90.00
_cell.angle_beta   90.00
_cell.angle_gamma   90.00
#
_symmetry.space_group_name_H-M   'P 1'
#
loop_
_entity.id
_entity.type
_entity.pdbx_description
1 polymer ?
#
loop_
_entity_poly.entity_id
_entity_poly.type
_entity_poly.pdbx_seq_one_letter_code
_entity_poly.pdbx_strand_id
1 'polypeptide(L)' 'MNQTFGSFVRERRIACGMTLRGLAAKLSLSPVYVSNIENDRRAAPVQEYLERLALLLQLGKADREQMLD' A
#
# COMPACT_ATOMS: atom_id res chain seq x y z
N MET A 1 -8.59 -17.21 5.03
CA MET A 1 -7.39 -16.69 5.70
C MET A 1 -7.39 -15.19 5.66
N ASN A 2 -6.94 -14.57 6.74
CA ASN A 2 -6.91 -13.12 6.80
C ASN A 2 -5.71 -12.59 6.03
N GLN A 3 -5.98 -11.62 5.17
CA GLN A 3 -4.95 -10.94 4.44
C GLN A 3 -4.31 -9.87 5.33
N THR A 4 -2.99 -9.79 5.35
CA THR A 4 -2.30 -8.74 6.09
C THR A 4 -2.36 -7.43 5.32
N PHE A 5 -2.09 -6.31 6.01
CA PHE A 5 -2.04 -5.02 5.36
C PHE A 5 -1.00 -4.99 4.23
N GLY A 6 0.21 -5.50 4.50
CA GLY A 6 1.27 -5.52 3.50
C GLY A 6 0.92 -6.36 2.29
N SER A 7 0.36 -7.54 2.51
CA SER A 7 -0.08 -8.42 1.45
C SER A 7 -1.17 -7.77 0.60
N PHE A 8 -2.11 -7.08 1.23
CA PHE A 8 -3.16 -6.35 0.55
C PHE A 8 -2.59 -5.26 -0.36
N VAL A 9 -1.67 -4.46 0.16
CA VAL A 9 -1.02 -3.40 -0.61
C VAL A 9 -0.29 -3.99 -1.83
N ARG A 10 0.46 -5.06 -1.61
CA ARG A 10 1.21 -5.71 -2.68
C ARG A 10 0.29 -6.21 -3.79
N GLU A 11 -0.78 -6.88 -3.43
CA GLU A 11 -1.71 -7.41 -4.42
C GLU A 11 -2.36 -6.30 -5.23
N ARG A 12 -2.77 -5.23 -4.58
CA ARG A 12 -3.38 -4.10 -5.28
C ARG A 12 -2.37 -3.40 -6.18
N ARG A 13 -1.12 -3.26 -5.71
CA ARG A 13 -0.05 -2.68 -6.52
C ARG A 13 0.15 -3.47 -7.81
N ILE A 14 0.24 -4.79 -7.69
CA ILE A 14 0.44 -5.66 -8.84
C ILE A 14 -0.78 -5.59 -9.78
N ALA A 15 -1.97 -5.57 -9.22
CA ALA A 15 -3.20 -5.48 -10.00
C ALA A 15 -3.27 -4.16 -10.80
N CYS A 16 -2.67 -3.09 -10.28
CA CYS A 16 -2.61 -1.80 -10.96
C CYS A 16 -1.43 -1.69 -11.93
N GLY A 17 -0.63 -2.75 -12.07
CA GLY A 17 0.51 -2.76 -12.97
C GLY A 17 1.68 -1.92 -12.48
N MET A 18 1.77 -1.64 -11.19
CA MET A 18 2.84 -0.83 -10.64
C MET A 18 4.01 -1.67 -10.16
N THR A 19 5.24 -1.17 -10.39
CA THR A 19 6.43 -1.74 -9.79
C THR A 19 6.57 -1.21 -8.37
N LEU A 20 7.37 -1.92 -7.54
CA LEU A 20 7.66 -1.47 -6.18
C LEU A 20 8.29 -0.07 -6.19
N ARG A 21 9.27 0.14 -7.07
CA ARG A 21 9.93 1.43 -7.20
C ARG A 21 8.99 2.52 -7.68
N GLY A 22 8.08 2.18 -8.59
CA GLY A 22 7.10 3.13 -9.09
C GLY A 22 6.17 3.61 -7.99
N LEU A 23 5.68 2.68 -7.17
CA LEU A 23 4.81 3.05 -6.05
C LEU A 23 5.58 3.90 -5.04
N ALA A 24 6.80 3.49 -4.69
CA ALA A 24 7.62 4.24 -3.75
C ALA A 24 7.87 5.67 -4.22
N ALA A 25 8.18 5.86 -5.50
CA ALA A 25 8.41 7.18 -6.06
C ALA A 25 7.17 8.06 -5.93
N LYS A 26 5.99 7.51 -6.22
CA LYS A 26 4.73 8.25 -6.12
C LYS A 26 4.38 8.64 -4.68
N LEU A 27 4.85 7.87 -3.71
CA LEU A 27 4.63 8.14 -2.30
C LEU A 27 5.76 8.97 -1.69
N SER A 28 6.81 9.27 -2.45
CA SER A 28 8.01 9.94 -1.95
C SER A 28 8.68 9.15 -0.82
N LEU A 29 8.64 7.82 -0.93
CA LEU A 29 9.25 6.91 0.02
C LEU A 29 10.35 6.11 -0.68
N SER A 30 11.26 5.51 0.11
CA SER A 30 12.26 4.63 -0.47
C SER A 30 11.63 3.28 -0.84
N PRO A 31 12.16 2.61 -1.90
CA PRO A 31 11.67 1.27 -2.23
C PRO A 31 11.84 0.28 -1.08
N VAL A 32 12.92 0.41 -0.30
CA VAL A 32 13.15 -0.46 0.86
C VAL A 32 12.04 -0.28 1.90
N TYR A 33 11.64 0.96 2.15
CA TYR A 33 10.55 1.24 3.09
C TYR A 33 9.24 0.58 2.64
N VAL A 34 8.89 0.76 1.36
CA VAL A 34 7.67 0.17 0.81
C VAL A 34 7.74 -1.36 0.85
N SER A 35 8.91 -1.92 0.52
CA SER A 35 9.12 -3.37 0.60
C SER A 35 8.88 -3.88 2.02
N ASN A 36 9.38 -3.16 3.03
CA ASN A 36 9.18 -3.55 4.42
C ASN A 36 7.71 -3.51 4.82
N ILE A 37 6.96 -2.52 4.32
CA ILE A 37 5.51 -2.45 4.55
C ILE A 37 4.82 -3.66 3.91
N GLU A 38 5.15 -3.96 2.66
CA GLU A 38 4.52 -5.08 1.93
C GLU A 38 4.84 -6.43 2.53
N ASN A 39 5.97 -6.55 3.21
CA ASN A 39 6.38 -7.79 3.88
C ASN A 39 6.03 -7.81 5.37
N ASP A 40 5.25 -6.85 5.82
CA ASP A 40 4.78 -6.75 7.20
C ASP A 40 5.90 -6.62 8.22
N ARG A 41 7.04 -6.07 7.81
CA ARG A 41 8.17 -5.79 8.70
C ARG A 41 8.05 -4.42 9.36
N ARG A 42 7.16 -3.58 8.82
CA ARG A 42 6.85 -2.28 9.38
C ARG A 42 5.36 -2.14 9.53
N ALA A 43 4.94 -1.33 10.50
CA ALA A 43 3.53 -1.01 10.69
C ALA A 43 3.02 -0.18 9.50
N ALA A 44 1.70 -0.13 9.37
CA ALA A 44 1.07 0.71 8.36
C ALA A 44 1.54 2.16 8.52
N PRO A 45 1.73 2.88 7.41
CA PRO A 45 2.14 4.29 7.50
C PRO A 45 1.01 5.15 8.09
N VAL A 46 1.35 6.42 8.41
CA VAL A 46 0.35 7.34 8.94
C VAL A 46 -0.78 7.55 7.93
N GLN A 47 -1.91 8.02 8.44
CA GLN A 47 -3.14 8.13 7.65
C GLN A 47 -2.96 8.88 6.33
N GLU A 48 -2.14 9.92 6.33
CA GLU A 48 -1.86 10.69 5.11
C GLU A 48 -1.36 9.79 3.97
N TYR A 49 -0.43 8.89 4.28
CA TYR A 49 0.09 7.96 3.28
C TYR A 49 -0.93 6.88 2.92
N LEU A 50 -1.75 6.47 3.86
CA LEU A 50 -2.82 5.51 3.60
C LEU A 50 -3.80 6.08 2.58
N GLU A 51 -4.16 7.34 2.70
CA GLU A 51 -5.05 7.98 1.75
C GLU A 51 -4.43 8.10 0.37
N ARG A 52 -3.14 8.43 0.30
CA ARG A 52 -2.41 8.46 -0.97
C ARG A 52 -2.37 7.08 -1.61
N LEU A 53 -2.11 6.05 -0.81
CA LEU A 53 -2.12 4.67 -1.30
C LEU A 53 -3.48 4.32 -1.91
N ALA A 54 -4.56 4.69 -1.23
CA ALA A 54 -5.91 4.39 -1.72
C ALA A 54 -6.14 5.00 -3.09
N LEU A 55 -5.72 6.26 -3.29
CA LEU A 55 -5.87 6.93 -4.57
C LEU A 55 -5.00 6.29 -5.65
N LEU A 56 -3.74 5.99 -5.33
CA LEU A 56 -2.80 5.42 -6.29
C LEU A 56 -3.18 4.01 -6.70
N LEU A 57 -3.74 3.24 -5.79
CA LEU A 57 -4.13 1.86 -6.04
C LEU A 57 -5.57 1.75 -6.53
N GLN A 58 -6.24 2.89 -6.76
CA GLN A 58 -7.60 2.96 -7.28
C GLN A 58 -8.57 2.12 -6.47
N LEU A 59 -8.45 2.21 -5.15
CA LEU A 59 -9.30 1.44 -4.25
C LEU A 59 -10.71 2.03 -4.18
N GLY A 60 -11.72 1.15 -4.11
CA GLY A 60 -13.08 1.55 -3.85
C GLY A 60 -13.26 1.93 -2.38
N LYS A 61 -14.45 2.44 -2.04
CA LYS A 61 -14.74 2.90 -0.69
C LYS A 61 -14.50 1.81 0.36
N ALA A 62 -14.99 0.60 0.10
CA ALA A 62 -14.84 -0.51 1.06
C ALA A 62 -13.38 -0.88 1.27
N ASP A 63 -12.58 -0.88 0.19
CA ASP A 63 -11.16 -1.17 0.28
C ASP A 63 -10.42 -0.10 1.06
N ARG A 64 -10.80 1.17 0.88
CA ARG A 64 -10.20 2.27 1.64
C ARG A 64 -10.50 2.13 3.13
N GLU A 65 -11.72 1.80 3.47
CA GLU A 65 -12.11 1.61 4.87
C GLU A 65 -11.32 0.46 5.50
N GLN A 66 -11.16 -0.63 4.77
CA GLN A 66 -10.36 -1.76 5.23
C GLN A 66 -8.92 -1.35 5.48
N MET A 67 -8.35 -0.54 4.61
CA MET A 67 -6.96 -0.12 4.73
C MET A 67 -6.75 0.89 5.87
N LEU A 68 -7.74 1.76 6.11
CA LEU A 68 -7.65 2.79 7.14
C LEU A 68 -7.98 2.28 8.54
N ASP A 69 -8.65 1.16 8.63
CA ASP A 69 -8.92 0.51 9.91
C ASP A 69 -7.67 -0.21 10.42
#